data_0d1cdb300c3e3ddccf028271b471ee9a
#
_entry.id   0d1cdb300c3e3ddccf028271b471ee9a
#
_cell.length_a   1.000
_cell.length_b   1.000
_cell.length_c   1.000
_cell.angle_alpha   90.00
_cell.angle_beta   90.00
_cell.angle_gamma   90.00
#
_symmetry.space_group_name_H-M   'P 1'
#
loop_
_entity.id
_entity.type
_entity.pdbx_description
1 polymer ?
#
loop_
_entity_poly.entity_id
_entity_poly.type
_entity_poly.pdbx_seq_one_letter_code
_entity_poly.pdbx_strand_id
1 'polypeptide(L)'
;LIWREFYKHILVGYPRVSRHRAFRPETEALQWRDSPKDLAAWKEARTGLPIIDAAMRQLLETGWMHNRLRMVVAMFLTKNLLIDWREGERFFMQHLIDGDLAANNGGWQWSSSTGTDSQPYFRIFNPLSQSEKFDPEGLFLKHWLPELAGLNKKEVHNPAAAGGLFGVASYPAPIVDLRRNGIAGCEAL
;
A
#
# COMPACT_ATOMS: atom_id res chain seq x y z
N LEU A 1 -16.99 12.41 6.57
CA LEU A 1 -18.24 12.54 5.79
C LEU A 1 -18.02 13.33 4.50
N ILE A 2 -17.35 14.50 4.55
CA ILE A 2 -17.12 15.37 3.38
C ILE A 2 -16.40 14.62 2.25
N TRP A 3 -15.31 13.92 2.51
CA TRP A 3 -14.58 13.13 1.50
C TRP A 3 -15.43 12.00 0.90
N ARG A 4 -16.26 11.37 1.70
CA ARG A 4 -17.19 10.34 1.23
C ARG A 4 -18.20 10.90 0.23
N GLU A 5 -18.80 12.04 0.53
CA GLU A 5 -19.73 12.71 -0.38
C GLU A 5 -19.02 13.22 -1.64
N PHE A 6 -17.80 13.77 -1.49
CA PHE A 6 -16.99 14.20 -2.62
C PHE A 6 -16.76 13.07 -3.62
N TYR A 7 -16.32 11.90 -3.19
CA TYR A 7 -16.07 10.77 -4.09
C TYR A 7 -17.36 10.24 -4.74
N LYS A 8 -18.52 10.31 -4.08
CA LYS A 8 -19.82 9.99 -4.68
C LYS A 8 -20.17 10.95 -5.79
N HIS A 9 -19.96 12.25 -5.61
CA HIS A 9 -20.16 13.24 -6.65
C HIS A 9 -19.22 13.03 -7.84
N ILE A 10 -17.98 12.59 -7.60
CA ILE A 10 -17.08 12.21 -8.68
C ILE A 10 -17.64 11.04 -9.50
N LEU A 11 -18.18 9.99 -8.85
CA LEU A 11 -18.78 8.87 -9.60
C LEU A 11 -20.00 9.31 -10.44
N VAL A 12 -20.83 10.21 -9.91
CA VAL A 12 -22.01 10.74 -10.64
C VAL A 12 -21.56 11.60 -11.82
N GLY A 13 -20.60 12.51 -11.59
CA GLY A 13 -20.11 13.43 -12.63
C GLY A 13 -19.24 12.77 -13.70
N TYR A 14 -18.58 11.67 -13.34
CA TYR A 14 -17.64 10.95 -14.20
C TYR A 14 -17.90 9.43 -14.20
N PRO A 15 -18.97 8.95 -14.86
CA PRO A 15 -19.39 7.54 -14.82
C PRO A 15 -18.32 6.55 -15.30
N ARG A 16 -17.32 7.00 -16.06
CA ARG A 16 -16.19 6.16 -16.48
C ARG A 16 -15.38 5.60 -15.28
N VAL A 17 -15.34 6.36 -14.19
CA VAL A 17 -14.60 5.98 -12.97
C VAL A 17 -15.21 4.73 -12.32
N SER A 18 -16.55 4.62 -12.29
CA SER A 18 -17.25 3.44 -11.78
C SER A 18 -17.03 2.19 -12.64
N ARG A 19 -16.48 2.35 -13.85
CA ARG A 19 -16.14 1.26 -14.78
C ARG A 19 -14.63 0.94 -14.76
N HIS A 20 -13.96 1.18 -13.65
CA HIS A 20 -12.51 0.95 -13.44
C HIS A 20 -11.61 1.73 -14.42
N ARG A 21 -12.09 2.89 -14.89
CA ARG A 21 -11.27 3.79 -15.71
C ARG A 21 -10.66 4.88 -14.84
N ALA A 22 -9.44 5.28 -15.16
CA ALA A 22 -8.80 6.39 -14.48
C ALA A 22 -9.62 7.68 -14.62
N PHE A 23 -9.70 8.48 -13.56
CA PHE A 23 -10.30 9.82 -13.63
C PHE A 23 -9.55 10.70 -14.62
N ARG A 24 -8.21 10.62 -14.61
CA ARG A 24 -7.31 11.28 -15.56
C ARG A 24 -7.05 10.38 -16.76
N PRO A 25 -7.67 10.64 -17.94
CA PRO A 25 -7.59 9.75 -19.10
C PRO A 25 -6.17 9.49 -19.61
N GLU A 26 -5.31 10.49 -19.52
CA GLU A 26 -3.91 10.39 -19.92
C GLU A 26 -3.13 9.31 -19.16
N THR A 27 -3.55 8.99 -17.94
CA THR A 27 -2.91 7.98 -17.11
C THR A 27 -3.30 6.54 -17.47
N GLU A 28 -4.23 6.34 -18.39
CA GLU A 28 -4.56 5.00 -18.93
C GLU A 28 -3.40 4.41 -19.73
N ALA A 29 -2.49 5.25 -20.23
CA ALA A 29 -1.31 4.83 -20.98
C ALA A 29 -0.17 4.29 -20.10
N LEU A 30 -0.30 4.39 -18.76
CA LEU A 30 0.73 3.91 -17.84
C LEU A 30 0.98 2.42 -18.03
N GLN A 31 2.25 2.06 -18.18
CA GLN A 31 2.68 0.68 -18.29
C GLN A 31 2.90 0.09 -16.89
N TRP A 32 1.92 -0.65 -16.42
CA TRP A 32 2.03 -1.36 -15.15
C TRP A 32 2.87 -2.63 -15.31
N ARG A 33 3.64 -2.96 -14.28
CA ARG A 33 4.44 -4.18 -14.26
C ARG A 33 3.55 -5.39 -13.99
N ASP A 34 3.68 -6.41 -14.82
CA ASP A 34 3.06 -7.71 -14.56
C ASP A 34 3.99 -8.54 -13.66
N SER A 35 3.61 -8.71 -12.41
CA SER A 35 4.36 -9.49 -11.42
C SER A 35 3.40 -10.23 -10.48
N PRO A 36 2.86 -11.38 -10.89
CA PRO A 36 1.97 -12.19 -10.06
C PRO A 36 2.60 -12.59 -8.71
N LYS A 37 3.92 -12.83 -8.70
CA LYS A 37 4.67 -13.16 -7.48
C LYS A 37 4.64 -12.03 -6.45
N ASP A 38 4.91 -10.80 -6.86
CA ASP A 38 4.94 -9.67 -5.95
C ASP A 38 3.55 -9.25 -5.52
N LEU A 39 2.56 -9.36 -6.42
CA LEU A 39 1.15 -9.17 -6.09
C LEU A 39 0.67 -10.18 -5.05
N ALA A 40 1.05 -11.47 -5.20
CA ALA A 40 0.75 -12.50 -4.22
C ALA A 40 1.42 -12.21 -2.87
N ALA A 41 2.69 -11.84 -2.87
CA ALA A 41 3.41 -11.48 -1.64
C ALA A 41 2.74 -10.31 -0.92
N TRP A 42 2.26 -9.29 -1.65
CA TRP A 42 1.53 -8.17 -1.08
C TRP A 42 0.17 -8.62 -0.51
N LYS A 43 -0.62 -9.39 -1.25
CA LYS A 43 -1.92 -9.92 -0.81
C LYS A 43 -1.81 -10.81 0.43
N GLU A 44 -0.74 -11.57 0.54
CA GLU A 44 -0.50 -12.55 1.62
C GLU A 44 0.32 -11.99 2.78
N ALA A 45 0.55 -10.68 2.82
CA ALA A 45 1.32 -10.02 3.89
C ALA A 45 2.74 -10.62 4.07
N ARG A 46 3.46 -10.82 2.96
CA ARG A 46 4.80 -11.41 2.91
C ARG A 46 5.78 -10.58 2.08
N THR A 47 5.66 -9.24 2.17
CA THR A 47 6.51 -8.31 1.42
C THR A 47 7.90 -8.14 2.01
N GLY A 48 8.09 -8.55 3.27
CA GLY A 48 9.32 -8.30 4.03
C GLY A 48 9.44 -6.87 4.56
N LEU A 49 8.36 -6.08 4.47
CA LEU A 49 8.26 -4.73 5.03
C LEU A 49 7.21 -4.73 6.14
N PRO A 50 7.62 -4.65 7.42
CA PRO A 50 6.74 -4.89 8.55
C PRO A 50 5.46 -4.06 8.54
N ILE A 51 5.52 -2.77 8.21
CA ILE A 51 4.33 -1.91 8.22
C ILE A 51 3.32 -2.31 7.13
N ILE A 52 3.79 -2.80 5.97
CA ILE A 52 2.93 -3.30 4.90
C ILE A 52 2.30 -4.62 5.34
N ASP A 53 3.12 -5.55 5.83
CA ASP A 53 2.67 -6.89 6.20
C ASP A 53 1.71 -6.85 7.40
N ALA A 54 2.01 -6.04 8.43
CA ALA A 54 1.11 -5.84 9.57
C ALA A 54 -0.24 -5.25 9.15
N ALA A 55 -0.23 -4.25 8.26
CA ALA A 55 -1.46 -3.63 7.76
C ALA A 55 -2.30 -4.62 6.93
N MET A 56 -1.66 -5.45 6.11
CA MET A 56 -2.36 -6.46 5.31
C MET A 56 -2.89 -7.60 6.17
N ARG A 57 -2.17 -8.05 7.21
CA ARG A 57 -2.71 -9.02 8.18
C ARG A 57 -3.91 -8.46 8.92
N GLN A 58 -3.85 -7.21 9.39
CA GLN A 58 -5.00 -6.55 10.01
C GLN A 58 -6.22 -6.59 9.09
N LEU A 59 -6.05 -6.25 7.80
CA LEU A 59 -7.13 -6.28 6.83
C LEU A 59 -7.72 -7.69 6.68
N LEU A 60 -6.87 -8.69 6.52
CA LEU A 60 -7.30 -10.08 6.29
C LEU A 60 -8.04 -10.67 7.51
N GLU A 61 -7.60 -10.33 8.73
CA GLU A 61 -8.19 -10.87 9.95
C GLU A 61 -9.44 -10.12 10.42
N THR A 62 -9.47 -8.79 10.22
CA THR A 62 -10.54 -7.95 10.79
C THR A 62 -11.48 -7.35 9.75
N GLY A 63 -11.12 -7.37 8.49
CA GLY A 63 -11.83 -6.64 7.44
C GLY A 63 -11.71 -5.12 7.55
N TRP A 64 -10.77 -4.62 8.38
CA TRP A 64 -10.59 -3.19 8.61
C TRP A 64 -9.11 -2.78 8.57
N MET A 65 -8.86 -1.55 8.13
CA MET A 65 -7.53 -0.96 8.10
C MET A 65 -7.64 0.55 8.33
N HIS A 66 -6.77 1.10 9.20
CA HIS A 66 -6.70 2.55 9.41
C HIS A 66 -6.38 3.30 8.11
N ASN A 67 -7.00 4.47 7.90
CA ASN A 67 -6.85 5.25 6.65
C ASN A 67 -5.38 5.50 6.26
N ARG A 68 -4.51 5.82 7.21
CA ARG A 68 -3.08 6.04 6.93
C ARG A 68 -2.43 4.79 6.32
N LEU A 69 -2.75 3.62 6.84
CA LEU A 69 -2.21 2.36 6.35
C LEU A 69 -2.74 2.04 4.95
N ARG A 70 -4.03 2.32 4.66
CA ARG A 70 -4.58 2.19 3.29
C ARG A 70 -3.76 2.98 2.27
N MET A 71 -3.36 4.21 2.61
CA MET A 71 -2.51 5.04 1.76
C MET A 71 -1.11 4.45 1.59
N VAL A 72 -0.50 3.96 2.67
CA VAL A 72 0.86 3.40 2.65
C VAL A 72 0.91 2.13 1.81
N VAL A 73 -0.01 1.19 2.01
CA VAL A 73 -0.03 -0.07 1.25
C VAL A 73 -0.45 0.11 -0.21
N ALA A 74 -1.33 1.10 -0.50
CA ALA A 74 -1.71 1.43 -1.87
C ALA A 74 -0.56 2.08 -2.65
N MET A 75 0.15 3.05 -2.06
CA MET A 75 1.33 3.64 -2.68
C MET A 75 2.46 2.60 -2.84
N PHE A 76 2.62 1.70 -1.89
CA PHE A 76 3.60 0.62 -2.02
C PHE A 76 3.29 -0.26 -3.25
N LEU A 77 2.05 -0.71 -3.41
CA LEU A 77 1.64 -1.51 -4.56
C LEU A 77 1.87 -0.76 -5.88
N THR A 78 1.42 0.48 -5.96
CA THR A 78 1.35 1.20 -7.23
C THR A 78 2.66 1.90 -7.61
N LYS A 79 3.45 2.37 -6.64
CA LYS A 79 4.66 3.17 -6.88
C LYS A 79 5.96 2.44 -6.59
N ASN A 80 5.99 1.50 -5.65
CA ASN A 80 7.18 0.70 -5.40
C ASN A 80 7.18 -0.62 -6.20
N LEU A 81 6.04 -1.29 -6.32
CA LEU A 81 5.90 -2.51 -7.11
C LEU A 81 5.52 -2.23 -8.57
N LEU A 82 5.01 -1.03 -8.90
CA LEU A 82 4.48 -0.64 -10.22
C LEU A 82 3.36 -1.57 -10.70
N ILE A 83 2.55 -2.10 -9.80
CA ILE A 83 1.41 -2.96 -10.10
C ILE A 83 0.15 -2.11 -10.23
N ASP A 84 -0.74 -2.48 -11.16
CA ASP A 84 -1.98 -1.76 -11.46
C ASP A 84 -2.82 -1.58 -10.19
N TRP A 85 -3.22 -0.33 -9.93
CA TRP A 85 -4.05 0.03 -8.79
C TRP A 85 -5.38 -0.72 -8.74
N ARG A 86 -5.91 -1.16 -9.88
CA ARG A 86 -7.16 -1.92 -10.00
C ARG A 86 -7.08 -3.27 -9.28
N GLU A 87 -5.90 -3.89 -9.23
CA GLU A 87 -5.69 -5.13 -8.49
C GLU A 87 -5.86 -4.92 -6.98
N GLY A 88 -5.30 -3.84 -6.46
CA GLY A 88 -5.45 -3.49 -5.05
C GLY A 88 -6.85 -3.02 -4.70
N GLU A 89 -7.46 -2.20 -5.56
CA GLU A 89 -8.84 -1.71 -5.40
C GLU A 89 -9.83 -2.87 -5.28
N ARG A 90 -9.74 -3.85 -6.18
CA ARG A 90 -10.55 -5.07 -6.16
C ARG A 90 -10.32 -5.88 -4.89
N PHE A 91 -9.07 -6.07 -4.50
CA PHE A 91 -8.71 -6.81 -3.29
C PHE A 91 -9.28 -6.15 -2.03
N PHE A 92 -9.22 -4.82 -1.93
CA PHE A 92 -9.81 -4.09 -0.81
C PHE A 92 -11.33 -4.21 -0.76
N MET A 93 -12.03 -4.11 -1.89
CA MET A 93 -13.49 -4.29 -1.93
C MET A 93 -13.92 -5.69 -1.51
N GLN A 94 -13.09 -6.70 -1.70
CA GLN A 94 -13.38 -8.08 -1.28
C GLN A 94 -13.20 -8.31 0.24
N HIS A 95 -12.36 -7.51 0.90
CA HIS A 95 -11.96 -7.75 2.30
C HIS A 95 -12.46 -6.70 3.27
N LEU A 96 -12.69 -5.45 2.84
CA LEU A 96 -13.13 -4.38 3.73
C LEU A 96 -14.62 -4.52 4.10
N ILE A 97 -14.92 -4.59 5.39
CA ILE A 97 -16.31 -4.55 5.91
C ILE A 97 -16.96 -3.17 5.75
N ASP A 98 -16.14 -2.11 5.67
CA ASP A 98 -16.57 -0.72 5.43
C ASP A 98 -16.36 -0.30 3.96
N GLY A 99 -16.24 -1.27 3.04
CA GLY A 99 -15.99 -1.04 1.64
C GLY A 99 -17.10 -0.20 0.99
N ASP A 100 -16.72 0.97 0.44
CA ASP A 100 -17.58 1.85 -0.35
C ASP A 100 -16.90 2.08 -1.70
N LEU A 101 -17.61 1.80 -2.80
CA LEU A 101 -17.01 1.86 -4.14
C LEU A 101 -16.40 3.23 -4.43
N ALA A 102 -17.09 4.32 -4.09
CA ALA A 102 -16.63 5.67 -4.39
C ALA A 102 -15.36 6.01 -3.60
N ALA A 103 -15.36 5.74 -2.29
CA ALA A 103 -14.23 6.04 -1.41
C ALA A 103 -13.03 5.13 -1.70
N ASN A 104 -13.26 3.84 -1.94
CA ASN A 104 -12.20 2.89 -2.24
C ASN A 104 -11.54 3.21 -3.59
N ASN A 105 -12.32 3.32 -4.66
CA ASN A 105 -11.82 3.66 -5.99
C ASN A 105 -11.10 5.02 -5.99
N GLY A 106 -11.70 6.06 -5.38
CA GLY A 106 -11.09 7.38 -5.28
C GLY A 106 -9.78 7.36 -4.50
N GLY A 107 -9.70 6.63 -3.39
CA GLY A 107 -8.50 6.49 -2.57
C GLY A 107 -7.36 5.76 -3.30
N TRP A 108 -7.67 4.70 -4.04
CA TRP A 108 -6.71 3.98 -4.88
C TRP A 108 -6.17 4.85 -6.01
N GLN A 109 -7.03 5.54 -6.72
CA GLN A 109 -6.63 6.46 -7.79
C GLN A 109 -5.83 7.67 -7.25
N TRP A 110 -6.20 8.17 -6.07
CA TRP A 110 -5.41 9.21 -5.39
C TRP A 110 -3.98 8.73 -5.10
N SER A 111 -3.82 7.52 -4.59
CA SER A 111 -2.52 6.93 -4.26
C SER A 111 -1.66 6.63 -5.49
N SER A 112 -2.28 6.24 -6.60
CA SER A 112 -1.62 5.89 -7.87
C SER A 112 -1.36 7.09 -8.79
N SER A 113 -1.77 8.29 -8.40
CA SER A 113 -1.67 9.53 -9.20
C SER A 113 -2.55 9.55 -10.47
N THR A 114 -3.60 8.73 -10.52
CA THR A 114 -4.53 8.60 -11.66
C THR A 114 -5.88 9.25 -11.41
N GLY A 115 -6.12 9.73 -10.18
CA GLY A 115 -7.41 10.24 -9.71
C GLY A 115 -7.52 11.76 -9.68
N THR A 116 -8.68 12.21 -9.19
CA THR A 116 -8.92 13.61 -8.87
C THR A 116 -8.11 14.02 -7.64
N ASP A 117 -7.53 15.22 -7.64
CA ASP A 117 -6.69 15.76 -6.56
C ASP A 117 -5.63 14.76 -6.09
N SER A 118 -5.17 13.92 -7.00
CA SER A 118 -4.25 12.85 -6.69
C SER A 118 -2.86 13.36 -6.32
N GLN A 119 -2.15 12.58 -5.52
CA GLN A 119 -0.77 12.90 -5.16
C GLN A 119 0.09 13.02 -6.43
N PRO A 120 1.01 14.00 -6.47
CA PRO A 120 2.00 14.06 -7.54
C PRO A 120 2.74 12.72 -7.67
N TYR A 121 3.06 12.32 -8.89
CA TYR A 121 3.68 11.02 -9.18
C TYR A 121 4.99 10.78 -8.42
N PHE A 122 5.78 11.82 -8.21
CA PHE A 122 7.06 11.77 -7.49
C PHE A 122 6.90 11.67 -5.96
N ARG A 123 5.69 11.85 -5.42
CA ARG A 123 5.44 11.75 -3.98
C ARG A 123 5.18 10.30 -3.59
N ILE A 124 6.22 9.64 -3.11
CA ILE A 124 6.19 8.26 -2.66
C ILE A 124 6.37 8.23 -1.14
N PHE A 125 5.52 7.50 -0.44
CA PHE A 125 5.73 7.25 0.99
C PHE A 125 6.82 6.18 1.14
N ASN A 126 7.85 6.49 1.93
CA ASN A 126 8.79 5.47 2.34
C ASN A 126 8.17 4.66 3.49
N PRO A 127 7.90 3.34 3.33
CA PRO A 127 7.27 2.52 4.35
C PRO A 127 8.01 2.52 5.69
N LEU A 128 9.35 2.52 5.69
CA LEU A 128 10.14 2.54 6.92
C LEU A 128 9.93 3.84 7.69
N SER A 129 10.04 4.99 7.01
CA SER A 129 9.81 6.30 7.64
C SER A 129 8.37 6.46 8.14
N GLN A 130 7.38 5.89 7.42
CA GLN A 130 5.99 5.89 7.89
C GLN A 130 5.83 5.02 9.14
N SER A 131 6.48 3.86 9.16
CA SER A 131 6.49 2.95 10.31
C SER A 131 7.06 3.62 11.56
N GLU A 132 8.27 4.16 11.48
CA GLU A 132 8.94 4.84 12.58
C GLU A 132 8.15 6.05 13.10
N LYS A 133 7.52 6.81 12.20
CA LYS A 133 6.75 8.00 12.55
C LYS A 133 5.45 7.69 13.28
N PHE A 134 4.71 6.66 12.87
CA PHE A 134 3.34 6.40 13.35
C PHE A 134 3.24 5.24 14.34
N ASP A 135 4.28 4.43 14.46
CA ASP A 135 4.40 3.35 15.46
C ASP A 135 5.82 3.31 16.06
N PRO A 136 6.31 4.40 16.67
CA PRO A 136 7.72 4.54 17.08
C PRO A 136 8.20 3.46 18.04
N GLU A 137 7.31 2.86 18.83
CA GLU A 137 7.63 1.77 19.75
C GLU A 137 7.41 0.37 19.13
N GLY A 138 6.87 0.31 17.90
CA GLY A 138 6.61 -0.94 17.19
C GLY A 138 5.48 -1.79 17.80
N LEU A 139 4.56 -1.16 18.51
CA LEU A 139 3.47 -1.87 19.19
C LEU A 139 2.48 -2.47 18.21
N PHE A 140 2.11 -1.72 17.18
CA PHE A 140 1.25 -2.19 16.10
C PHE A 140 1.92 -3.33 15.32
N LEU A 141 3.21 -3.16 15.00
CA LEU A 141 3.98 -4.18 14.30
C LEU A 141 4.04 -5.49 15.09
N LYS A 142 4.40 -5.43 16.36
CA LYS A 142 4.51 -6.62 17.23
C LYS A 142 3.17 -7.31 17.49
N HIS A 143 2.08 -6.55 17.49
CA HIS A 143 0.74 -7.11 17.63
C HIS A 143 0.37 -7.96 16.40
N TRP A 144 0.58 -7.43 15.20
CA TRP A 144 0.20 -8.11 13.96
C TRP A 144 1.28 -9.07 13.41
N LEU A 145 2.52 -8.92 13.88
CA LEU A 145 3.67 -9.74 13.49
C LEU A 145 4.35 -10.30 14.74
N PRO A 146 3.73 -11.28 15.43
CA PRO A 146 4.26 -11.84 16.69
C PRO A 146 5.66 -12.43 16.52
N GLU A 147 6.05 -12.86 15.31
CA GLU A 147 7.41 -13.29 14.99
C GLU A 147 8.47 -12.19 15.16
N LEU A 148 8.07 -10.92 15.21
CA LEU A 148 8.96 -9.78 15.47
C LEU A 148 8.91 -9.28 16.93
N ALA A 149 8.15 -9.92 17.81
CA ALA A 149 7.94 -9.44 19.18
C ALA A 149 9.22 -9.31 20.00
N GLY A 150 10.23 -10.17 19.72
CA GLY A 150 11.53 -10.15 20.40
C GLY A 150 12.48 -9.04 19.97
N LEU A 151 12.17 -8.31 18.91
CA LEU A 151 13.03 -7.23 18.41
C LEU A 151 12.86 -5.96 19.23
N ASN A 152 13.94 -5.16 19.34
CA ASN A 152 13.85 -3.84 19.92
C ASN A 152 13.09 -2.86 19.01
N LYS A 153 12.83 -1.65 19.51
CA LYS A 153 12.00 -0.66 18.84
C LYS A 153 12.57 -0.11 17.52
N LYS A 154 13.89 -0.24 17.28
CA LYS A 154 14.50 0.15 16.01
C LYS A 154 14.51 -1.00 15.02
N GLU A 155 14.84 -2.18 15.51
CA GLU A 155 14.97 -3.39 14.69
C GLU A 155 13.62 -3.85 14.11
N VAL A 156 12.52 -3.67 14.85
CA VAL A 156 11.19 -4.11 14.42
C VAL A 156 10.71 -3.44 13.13
N HIS A 157 11.17 -2.23 12.83
CA HIS A 157 10.82 -1.52 11.59
C HIS A 157 11.60 -2.04 10.37
N ASN A 158 12.80 -2.56 10.58
CA ASN A 158 13.65 -3.07 9.50
C ASN A 158 14.44 -4.33 9.96
N PRO A 159 13.76 -5.46 10.15
CA PRO A 159 14.36 -6.69 10.63
C PRO A 159 15.46 -7.24 9.70
N ALA A 160 15.37 -6.94 8.40
CA ALA A 160 16.40 -7.33 7.45
C ALA A 160 17.77 -6.66 7.72
N ALA A 161 17.77 -5.42 8.22
CA ALA A 161 18.99 -4.71 8.60
C ALA A 161 19.50 -5.11 10.00
N ALA A 162 18.60 -5.57 10.88
CA ALA A 162 18.90 -5.90 12.27
C ALA A 162 19.56 -7.28 12.42
N GLY A 163 19.24 -8.21 11.55
CA GLY A 163 19.62 -9.63 11.70
C GLY A 163 21.06 -10.00 11.31
N GLY A 164 21.90 -9.05 10.90
CA GLY A 164 23.27 -9.37 10.45
C GLY A 164 23.30 -10.45 9.37
N LEU A 165 24.25 -11.40 9.49
CA LEU A 165 24.43 -12.48 8.51
C LEU A 165 23.26 -13.50 8.48
N PHE A 166 22.43 -13.57 9.53
CA PHE A 166 21.40 -14.60 9.70
C PHE A 166 19.95 -14.07 9.67
N GLY A 167 19.76 -12.74 9.63
CA GLY A 167 18.42 -12.13 9.61
C GLY A 167 17.54 -12.55 10.82
N VAL A 168 16.27 -12.18 10.80
CA VAL A 168 15.25 -12.84 11.63
C VAL A 168 14.78 -14.05 10.81
N ALA A 169 15.22 -15.24 11.17
CA ALA A 169 15.06 -16.48 10.39
C ALA A 169 13.58 -16.80 10.03
N SER A 170 12.63 -16.22 10.75
CA SER A 170 11.17 -16.42 10.55
C SER A 170 10.48 -15.31 9.76
N TYR A 171 11.21 -14.25 9.34
CA TYR A 171 10.59 -13.13 8.61
C TYR A 171 11.22 -12.96 7.21
N PRO A 172 10.38 -12.77 6.16
CA PRO A 172 10.87 -12.72 4.78
C PRO A 172 11.77 -11.50 4.52
N ALA A 173 12.72 -11.66 3.60
CA ALA A 173 13.48 -10.53 3.09
C ALA A 173 12.58 -9.59 2.27
N PRO A 174 12.86 -8.26 2.27
CA PRO A 174 12.11 -7.31 1.46
C PRO A 174 12.12 -7.68 -0.02
N ILE A 175 10.94 -7.69 -0.65
CA ILE A 175 10.79 -8.00 -2.09
C ILE A 175 11.26 -6.87 -3.00
N VAL A 176 11.53 -5.68 -2.44
CA VAL A 176 12.03 -4.51 -3.17
C VAL A 176 13.13 -3.78 -2.40
N ASP A 177 14.06 -3.19 -3.12
CA ASP A 177 15.00 -2.22 -2.59
C ASP A 177 14.38 -0.82 -2.64
N LEU A 178 13.94 -0.32 -1.49
CA LEU A 178 13.30 1.01 -1.38
C LEU A 178 14.20 2.17 -1.81
N ARG A 179 15.53 1.99 -1.84
CA ARG A 179 16.47 3.01 -2.29
C ARG A 179 16.49 3.15 -3.81
N ARG A 180 16.36 2.03 -4.52
CA ARG A 180 16.37 1.98 -6.00
C ARG A 180 15.02 2.31 -6.60
N ASN A 181 13.93 1.84 -6.01
CA ASN A 181 12.59 1.95 -6.59
C ASN A 181 11.98 3.36 -6.48
N GLY A 182 12.46 4.22 -5.61
CA GLY A 182 12.06 5.63 -5.57
C GLY A 182 12.42 6.38 -6.85
N ILE A 183 13.48 5.98 -7.54
CA ILE A 183 13.94 6.57 -8.81
C ILE A 183 13.21 5.92 -10.00
N ALA A 184 13.11 4.60 -10.02
CA ALA A 184 12.44 3.86 -11.10
C ALA A 184 10.93 4.17 -11.20
N GLY A 185 10.26 4.41 -10.08
CA GLY A 185 8.86 4.85 -10.06
C GLY A 185 8.65 6.27 -10.62
N CYS A 186 9.69 7.11 -10.64
CA CYS A 186 9.64 8.43 -11.25
C CYS A 186 9.85 8.41 -12.77
N GLU A 187 10.53 7.42 -13.30
CA GLU A 187 10.82 7.30 -14.76
C GLU A 187 9.69 6.60 -15.53
N ALA A 188 8.83 5.85 -14.84
CA ALA A 188 7.74 5.07 -15.44
C ALA A 188 6.38 5.80 -15.49
N LEU A 189 6.27 6.99 -14.88
CA LEU A 189 5.08 7.84 -14.80
C LEU A 189 5.30 9.18 -15.49
#